data_0fa22b322c4ec802eda9e8d36f2e86dd
#
_entry.id   0fa22b322c4ec802eda9e8d36f2e86dd
#
_cell.length_a   1.000
_cell.length_b   1.000
_cell.length_c   1.000
_cell.angle_alpha   90.00
_cell.angle_beta   90.00
_cell.angle_gamma   90.00
#
_symmetry.space_group_name_H-M   'P 1'
#
loop_
_entity.id
_entity.type
_entity.pdbx_description
1 polymer ?
#
loop_
_entity_poly.entity_id
_entity_poly.type
_entity_poly.pdbx_seq_one_letter_code
_entity_poly.pdbx_strand_id
1 'polypeptide(L)'
;LAEYFGGGTIEGGVAAMNAQVQALGLEHTHFANPHGISGDDHYTSCYDMAQILRWALTQPGFETIFTRLEMYTMAPTNVQPVTRYFSQQDKMRLSYSRYYIPAIRGSKIGYTNIARYSYVCLAEQNGVRLICVTMQSEMKTDKYNDVRTLLDYAFARYTGYTDLPSQGLTGEVEVVGGGGTLGKVTVTDPGVRLLLADGVTAGDVSVSLELPERYVLGTSPEVYAVYTVNGGDKQESTSVRVPAVLTG
;
A
#
# COMPACT_ATOMS: atom_id res chain seq x y z
N LEU A 1 -19.69 -11.63 4.55
CA LEU A 1 -18.94 -11.13 3.38
C LEU A 1 -18.04 -12.22 2.80
N ALA A 2 -17.17 -12.86 3.63
CA ALA A 2 -16.27 -13.91 3.13
C ALA A 2 -17.06 -15.04 2.43
N GLU A 3 -18.11 -15.55 3.06
CA GLU A 3 -19.00 -16.55 2.49
C GLU A 3 -19.64 -16.09 1.16
N TYR A 4 -20.11 -14.84 1.12
CA TYR A 4 -20.72 -14.28 -0.09
C TYR A 4 -19.73 -14.20 -1.27
N PHE A 5 -18.53 -13.68 -1.05
CA PHE A 5 -17.49 -13.59 -2.07
C PHE A 5 -16.77 -14.92 -2.33
N GLY A 6 -16.88 -15.85 -1.40
CA GLY A 6 -16.28 -17.19 -1.45
C GLY A 6 -17.16 -18.24 -2.16
N GLY A 7 -18.15 -17.83 -2.96
CA GLY A 7 -19.02 -18.78 -3.66
C GLY A 7 -19.95 -19.56 -2.74
N GLY A 8 -20.32 -19.00 -1.57
CA GLY A 8 -21.21 -19.61 -0.58
C GLY A 8 -20.49 -20.33 0.57
N THR A 9 -19.15 -20.25 0.64
CA THR A 9 -18.37 -20.87 1.72
C THR A 9 -17.37 -19.90 2.33
N ILE A 10 -17.05 -20.08 3.61
CA ILE A 10 -15.99 -19.32 4.30
C ILE A 10 -14.64 -19.66 3.73
N GLU A 11 -14.39 -20.94 3.44
CA GLU A 11 -13.15 -21.46 2.86
C GLU A 11 -12.86 -20.83 1.49
N GLY A 12 -13.90 -20.68 0.65
CA GLY A 12 -13.77 -19.96 -0.63
C GLY A 12 -13.41 -18.49 -0.44
N GLY A 13 -13.95 -17.83 0.59
CA GLY A 13 -13.58 -16.47 0.96
C GLY A 13 -12.13 -16.35 1.40
N VAL A 14 -11.65 -17.29 2.22
CA VAL A 14 -10.24 -17.37 2.66
C VAL A 14 -9.32 -17.64 1.47
N ALA A 15 -9.70 -18.54 0.56
CA ALA A 15 -8.95 -18.81 -0.67
C ALA A 15 -8.82 -17.55 -1.53
N ALA A 16 -9.88 -16.75 -1.67
CA ALA A 16 -9.84 -15.48 -2.38
C ALA A 16 -8.91 -14.45 -1.70
N MET A 17 -8.89 -14.38 -0.37
CA MET A 17 -7.95 -13.53 0.38
C MET A 17 -6.49 -13.94 0.10
N ASN A 18 -6.17 -15.23 0.17
CA ASN A 18 -4.82 -15.73 -0.09
C ASN A 18 -4.41 -15.59 -1.57
N ALA A 19 -5.34 -15.72 -2.51
CA ALA A 19 -5.07 -15.44 -3.92
C ALA A 19 -4.68 -13.97 -4.14
N GLN A 20 -5.31 -13.04 -3.42
CA GLN A 20 -4.94 -11.63 -3.48
C GLN A 20 -3.56 -11.36 -2.87
N VAL A 21 -3.20 -12.03 -1.77
CA VAL A 21 -1.86 -11.99 -1.16
C VAL A 21 -0.80 -12.40 -2.19
N GLN A 22 -1.02 -13.51 -2.90
CA GLN A 22 -0.13 -13.99 -3.95
C GLN A 22 -0.03 -13.01 -5.12
N ALA A 23 -1.17 -12.46 -5.58
CA ALA A 23 -1.21 -11.47 -6.65
C ALA A 23 -0.45 -10.18 -6.32
N LEU A 24 -0.34 -9.84 -5.03
CA LEU A 24 0.46 -8.72 -4.53
C LEU A 24 1.93 -9.07 -4.29
N GLY A 25 2.34 -10.34 -4.49
CA GLY A 25 3.70 -10.80 -4.26
C GLY A 25 4.12 -10.79 -2.78
N LEU A 26 3.18 -11.00 -1.85
CA LEU A 26 3.44 -10.94 -0.41
C LEU A 26 3.83 -12.34 0.11
N GLU A 27 5.06 -12.46 0.60
CA GLU A 27 5.65 -13.75 0.99
C GLU A 27 5.46 -14.08 2.48
N HIS A 28 5.11 -13.09 3.31
CA HIS A 28 5.01 -13.24 4.76
C HIS A 28 3.58 -13.09 5.28
N THR A 29 2.59 -13.46 4.45
CA THR A 29 1.18 -13.40 4.83
C THR A 29 0.43 -14.64 4.40
N HIS A 30 -0.31 -15.24 5.33
CA HIS A 30 -1.29 -16.28 5.08
C HIS A 30 -2.52 -16.08 5.97
N PHE A 31 -3.70 -16.14 5.38
CA PHE A 31 -4.98 -16.04 6.08
C PHE A 31 -5.59 -17.42 6.24
N ALA A 32 -5.78 -17.86 7.49
CA ALA A 32 -6.53 -19.09 7.81
C ALA A 32 -8.02 -18.81 8.06
N ASN A 33 -8.40 -17.55 8.26
CA ASN A 33 -9.78 -17.14 8.52
C ASN A 33 -10.02 -15.66 8.14
N PRO A 34 -11.28 -15.23 7.93
CA PRO A 34 -11.60 -13.85 7.56
C PRO A 34 -11.82 -12.91 8.75
N HIS A 35 -11.85 -13.41 9.97
CA HIS A 35 -12.21 -12.62 11.16
C HIS A 35 -10.99 -12.19 12.00
N GLY A 36 -9.79 -12.73 11.73
CA GLY A 36 -8.55 -12.30 12.37
C GLY A 36 -8.31 -12.89 13.78
N ILE A 37 -9.04 -13.91 14.20
CA ILE A 37 -8.70 -14.66 15.42
C ILE A 37 -7.48 -15.52 15.12
N SER A 38 -6.51 -15.48 16.01
CA SER A 38 -5.25 -16.19 15.84
C SER A 38 -5.44 -17.70 15.64
N GLY A 39 -4.65 -18.27 14.76
CA GLY A 39 -4.55 -19.70 14.46
C GLY A 39 -3.12 -20.00 14.04
N ASP A 40 -2.73 -21.27 14.03
CA ASP A 40 -1.34 -21.70 13.81
C ASP A 40 -0.79 -21.27 12.44
N ASP A 41 -1.68 -21.15 11.44
CA ASP A 41 -1.33 -20.79 10.07
C ASP A 41 -1.94 -19.42 9.66
N HIS A 42 -2.14 -18.53 10.64
CA HIS A 42 -2.68 -17.18 10.41
C HIS A 42 -1.64 -16.13 10.79
N TYR A 43 -0.89 -15.65 9.81
CA TYR A 43 0.22 -14.73 10.03
C TYR A 43 0.32 -13.65 8.97
N THR A 44 1.02 -12.58 9.30
CA THR A 44 1.37 -11.48 8.40
C THR A 44 2.61 -10.73 8.93
N SER A 45 3.16 -9.83 8.14
CA SER A 45 4.20 -8.88 8.54
C SER A 45 3.70 -7.44 8.51
N CYS A 46 4.41 -6.51 9.16
CA CYS A 46 4.09 -5.08 9.06
C CYS A 46 4.20 -4.58 7.62
N TYR A 47 5.20 -5.05 6.87
CA TYR A 47 5.39 -4.69 5.48
C TYR A 47 4.22 -5.16 4.61
N ASP A 48 3.86 -6.44 4.69
CA ASP A 48 2.77 -7.00 3.89
C ASP A 48 1.43 -6.32 4.21
N MET A 49 1.17 -6.06 5.49
CA MET A 49 -0.05 -5.34 5.88
C MET A 49 -0.08 -3.90 5.34
N ALA A 50 1.08 -3.23 5.26
CA ALA A 50 1.17 -1.93 4.63
C ALA A 50 0.89 -2.01 3.12
N GLN A 51 1.38 -3.04 2.42
CA GLN A 51 1.08 -3.26 0.99
C GLN A 51 -0.40 -3.61 0.76
N ILE A 52 -0.99 -4.42 1.64
CA ILE A 52 -2.44 -4.72 1.59
C ILE A 52 -3.26 -3.43 1.73
N LEU A 53 -2.94 -2.57 2.70
CA LEU A 53 -3.64 -1.29 2.83
C LEU A 53 -3.39 -0.37 1.63
N ARG A 54 -2.15 -0.31 1.12
CA ARG A 54 -1.82 0.46 -0.08
C ARG A 54 -2.65 0.02 -1.28
N TRP A 55 -2.77 -1.28 -1.52
CA TRP A 55 -3.64 -1.83 -2.56
C TRP A 55 -5.11 -1.53 -2.30
N ALA A 56 -5.59 -1.74 -1.07
CA ALA A 56 -6.98 -1.49 -0.72
C ALA A 56 -7.39 -0.03 -0.96
N LEU A 57 -6.50 0.94 -0.72
CA LEU A 57 -6.73 2.37 -0.98
C LEU A 57 -6.90 2.68 -2.48
N THR A 58 -6.47 1.80 -3.39
CA THR A 58 -6.75 1.95 -4.83
C THR A 58 -8.14 1.43 -5.23
N GLN A 59 -8.82 0.69 -4.34
CA GLN A 59 -10.12 0.11 -4.66
C GLN A 59 -11.24 1.15 -4.51
N PRO A 60 -12.19 1.21 -5.47
CA PRO A 60 -13.29 2.18 -5.43
C PRO A 60 -14.09 2.09 -4.14
N GLY A 61 -14.28 3.21 -3.47
CA GLY A 61 -15.09 3.32 -2.24
C GLY A 61 -14.42 2.85 -0.95
N PHE A 62 -13.28 2.16 -1.02
CA PHE A 62 -12.60 1.67 0.19
C PHE A 62 -12.20 2.82 1.12
N GLU A 63 -11.53 3.84 0.60
CA GLU A 63 -11.07 4.97 1.40
C GLU A 63 -12.23 5.69 2.11
N THR A 64 -13.36 5.87 1.43
CA THR A 64 -14.58 6.48 2.01
C THR A 64 -15.07 5.72 3.24
N ILE A 65 -15.03 4.39 3.21
CA ILE A 65 -15.43 3.55 4.35
C ILE A 65 -14.33 3.55 5.42
N PHE A 66 -13.08 3.41 5.04
CA PHE A 66 -11.93 3.29 5.93
C PHE A 66 -11.68 4.57 6.74
N THR A 67 -11.92 5.73 6.13
CA THR A 67 -11.72 7.04 6.79
C THR A 67 -12.95 7.54 7.54
N ARG A 68 -14.10 6.86 7.43
CA ARG A 68 -15.32 7.28 8.10
C ARG A 68 -15.15 7.42 9.62
N LEU A 69 -15.55 8.55 10.15
CA LEU A 69 -15.47 8.86 11.59
C LEU A 69 -16.87 8.88 12.23
N GLU A 70 -17.89 9.25 11.47
CA GLU A 70 -19.25 9.35 11.95
C GLU A 70 -19.83 7.98 12.29
N MET A 71 -20.73 7.97 13.25
CA MET A 71 -21.50 6.78 13.59
C MET A 71 -22.27 6.28 12.37
N TYR A 72 -22.13 4.99 12.08
CA TYR A 72 -22.91 4.32 11.06
C TYR A 72 -24.14 3.66 11.67
N THR A 73 -25.29 3.98 11.15
CA THR A 73 -26.58 3.38 11.55
C THR A 73 -27.01 2.37 10.49
N MET A 74 -27.15 1.12 10.89
CA MET A 74 -27.65 0.07 10.03
C MET A 74 -29.11 -0.21 10.35
N ALA A 75 -29.97 -0.09 9.36
CA ALA A 75 -31.40 -0.39 9.47
C ALA A 75 -31.61 -1.87 9.82
N PRO A 76 -32.79 -2.20 10.41
CA PRO A 76 -33.21 -3.58 10.61
C PRO A 76 -33.18 -4.38 9.29
N THR A 77 -32.91 -5.68 9.41
CA THR A 77 -33.02 -6.65 8.30
C THR A 77 -34.05 -7.73 8.66
N ASN A 78 -34.38 -8.58 7.71
CA ASN A 78 -35.25 -9.72 7.95
C ASN A 78 -34.72 -10.73 8.98
N VAL A 79 -33.39 -10.78 9.16
CA VAL A 79 -32.69 -11.66 10.12
C VAL A 79 -32.42 -10.95 11.45
N GLN A 80 -32.14 -9.65 11.38
CA GLN A 80 -31.84 -8.80 12.56
C GLN A 80 -32.83 -7.64 12.61
N PRO A 81 -33.94 -7.78 13.39
CA PRO A 81 -35.04 -6.83 13.37
C PRO A 81 -34.81 -5.56 14.21
N VAL A 82 -33.54 -5.30 14.63
CA VAL A 82 -33.18 -4.12 15.43
C VAL A 82 -32.22 -3.23 14.68
N THR A 83 -32.35 -1.91 14.86
CA THR A 83 -31.37 -0.93 14.37
C THR A 83 -30.06 -1.10 15.12
N ARG A 84 -28.95 -1.12 14.37
CA ARG A 84 -27.60 -1.26 14.93
C ARG A 84 -26.80 0.01 14.70
N TYR A 85 -25.99 0.38 15.70
CA TYR A 85 -25.17 1.57 15.70
C TYR A 85 -23.70 1.18 15.80
N PHE A 86 -22.88 1.65 14.88
CA PHE A 86 -21.45 1.38 14.86
C PHE A 86 -20.70 2.71 14.97
N SER A 87 -19.99 2.90 16.07
CA SER A 87 -19.16 4.09 16.32
C SER A 87 -17.68 3.76 16.22
N GLN A 88 -16.89 4.79 15.96
CA GLN A 88 -15.44 4.69 15.95
C GLN A 88 -14.92 4.30 17.34
N GLN A 89 -14.08 3.25 17.37
CA GLN A 89 -13.50 2.71 18.60
C GLN A 89 -12.01 3.09 18.77
N ASP A 90 -11.38 3.61 17.73
CA ASP A 90 -9.97 3.98 17.80
C ASP A 90 -9.76 5.31 18.51
N LYS A 91 -9.13 5.24 19.68
CA LYS A 91 -8.85 6.42 20.51
C LYS A 91 -7.90 7.43 19.87
N MET A 92 -7.09 7.01 18.89
CA MET A 92 -6.21 7.94 18.15
C MET A 92 -6.98 8.80 17.14
N ARG A 93 -8.22 8.44 16.82
CA ARG A 93 -9.08 9.20 15.90
C ARG A 93 -10.16 10.03 16.61
N LEU A 94 -10.33 9.87 17.91
CA LEU A 94 -11.34 10.58 18.69
C LEU A 94 -10.73 11.84 19.32
N SER A 95 -11.20 13.03 18.92
CA SER A 95 -10.62 14.32 19.30
C SER A 95 -10.59 14.59 20.81
N TYR A 96 -11.50 13.97 21.56
CA TYR A 96 -11.53 14.08 23.02
C TYR A 96 -10.58 13.09 23.73
N SER A 97 -9.91 12.23 23.00
CA SER A 97 -8.97 11.26 23.56
C SER A 97 -7.59 11.89 23.77
N ARG A 98 -6.93 11.57 24.88
CA ARG A 98 -5.53 11.96 25.12
C ARG A 98 -4.54 11.37 24.11
N TYR A 99 -4.97 10.35 23.35
CA TYR A 99 -4.17 9.69 22.33
C TYR A 99 -4.42 10.24 20.93
N TYR A 100 -5.28 11.24 20.80
CA TYR A 100 -5.66 11.79 19.52
C TYR A 100 -4.46 12.24 18.68
N ILE A 101 -4.45 11.85 17.40
CA ILE A 101 -3.47 12.25 16.39
C ILE A 101 -4.25 12.79 15.19
N PRO A 102 -4.26 14.11 14.96
CA PRO A 102 -5.07 14.75 13.91
C PRO A 102 -4.76 14.24 12.49
N ALA A 103 -3.51 13.80 12.26
CA ALA A 103 -3.06 13.28 10.96
C ALA A 103 -3.71 11.94 10.59
N ILE A 104 -4.23 11.15 11.53
CA ILE A 104 -4.80 9.82 11.23
C ILE A 104 -6.17 9.98 10.57
N ARG A 105 -6.25 9.59 9.30
CA ARG A 105 -7.46 9.67 8.48
C ARG A 105 -8.30 8.40 8.61
N GLY A 106 -7.67 7.24 8.57
CA GLY A 106 -8.32 5.94 8.67
C GLY A 106 -7.47 4.94 9.43
N SER A 107 -8.10 3.97 10.11
CA SER A 107 -7.37 2.99 10.89
C SER A 107 -8.14 1.69 11.11
N LYS A 108 -7.39 0.60 11.37
CA LYS A 108 -7.93 -0.65 11.90
C LYS A 108 -7.10 -1.08 13.09
N ILE A 109 -7.78 -1.36 14.19
CA ILE A 109 -7.18 -1.89 15.43
C ILE A 109 -7.42 -3.40 15.50
N GLY A 110 -6.50 -4.12 16.13
CA GLY A 110 -6.65 -5.54 16.42
C GLY A 110 -6.05 -5.91 17.78
N TYR A 111 -6.58 -6.98 18.37
CA TYR A 111 -6.04 -7.62 19.56
C TYR A 111 -6.44 -9.07 19.63
N THR A 112 -5.49 -9.93 19.88
CA THR A 112 -5.69 -11.27 20.41
C THR A 112 -4.60 -11.58 21.45
N ASN A 113 -4.77 -12.59 22.28
CA ASN A 113 -3.76 -12.93 23.28
C ASN A 113 -2.41 -13.36 22.68
N ILE A 114 -2.42 -13.89 21.45
CA ILE A 114 -1.22 -14.33 20.72
C ILE A 114 -0.62 -13.17 19.94
N ALA A 115 -1.42 -12.49 19.10
CA ALA A 115 -0.96 -11.41 18.24
C ALA A 115 -0.73 -10.08 18.98
N ARG A 116 -1.14 -9.97 20.26
CA ARG A 116 -1.08 -8.75 21.04
C ARG A 116 -1.81 -7.60 20.35
N TYR A 117 -1.43 -6.36 20.65
CA TYR A 117 -2.05 -5.19 20.02
C TYR A 117 -1.43 -4.93 18.65
N SER A 118 -2.27 -4.79 17.65
CA SER A 118 -1.89 -4.42 16.29
C SER A 118 -2.64 -3.17 15.84
N TYR A 119 -2.02 -2.43 14.93
CA TYR A 119 -2.55 -1.20 14.38
C TYR A 119 -2.08 -1.00 12.95
N VAL A 120 -2.97 -0.57 12.09
CA VAL A 120 -2.65 -0.08 10.75
C VAL A 120 -3.42 1.21 10.53
N CYS A 121 -2.78 2.23 9.98
CA CYS A 121 -3.45 3.47 9.64
C CYS A 121 -2.95 4.11 8.35
N LEU A 122 -3.84 4.92 7.76
CA LEU A 122 -3.52 5.96 6.81
C LEU A 122 -3.43 7.28 7.60
N ALA A 123 -2.32 7.97 7.49
CA ALA A 123 -2.12 9.30 8.06
C ALA A 123 -1.83 10.32 6.94
N GLU A 124 -2.27 11.55 7.11
CA GLU A 124 -2.07 12.63 6.15
C GLU A 124 -1.79 13.95 6.87
N GLN A 125 -0.71 14.62 6.50
CA GLN A 125 -0.32 15.93 6.99
C GLN A 125 0.35 16.74 5.88
N ASN A 126 -0.07 17.99 5.67
CA ASN A 126 0.48 18.89 4.66
C ASN A 126 0.53 18.29 3.22
N GLY A 127 -0.45 17.46 2.88
CA GLY A 127 -0.51 16.76 1.59
C GLY A 127 0.33 15.49 1.49
N VAL A 128 1.17 15.20 2.49
CA VAL A 128 1.93 13.95 2.57
C VAL A 128 1.05 12.86 3.18
N ARG A 129 0.97 11.70 2.49
CA ARG A 129 0.19 10.53 2.93
C ARG A 129 1.14 9.39 3.28
N LEU A 130 0.95 8.83 4.47
CA LEU A 130 1.77 7.75 5.02
C LEU A 130 0.89 6.60 5.49
N ILE A 131 1.39 5.39 5.35
CA ILE A 131 0.83 4.20 6.00
C ILE A 131 1.75 3.82 7.15
N CYS A 132 1.18 3.67 8.36
CA CYS A 132 1.90 3.22 9.53
C CYS A 132 1.29 1.91 10.03
N VAL A 133 2.14 0.92 10.32
CA VAL A 133 1.76 -0.38 10.85
C VAL A 133 2.60 -0.70 12.07
N THR A 134 1.95 -1.09 13.16
CA THR A 134 2.59 -1.66 14.35
C THR A 134 1.92 -2.97 14.73
N MET A 135 2.70 -3.95 15.16
CA MET A 135 2.21 -5.26 15.56
C MET A 135 2.90 -5.73 16.82
N GLN A 136 2.25 -6.63 17.55
CA GLN A 136 2.75 -7.26 18.77
C GLN A 136 3.13 -6.28 19.90
N SER A 137 2.53 -5.09 19.97
CA SER A 137 2.69 -4.22 21.14
C SER A 137 2.11 -4.93 22.37
N GLU A 138 2.88 -5.03 23.44
CA GLU A 138 2.48 -5.78 24.64
C GLU A 138 1.30 -5.12 25.35
N MET A 139 1.35 -3.79 25.48
CA MET A 139 0.28 -3.02 26.10
C MET A 139 -0.43 -2.12 25.08
N LYS A 140 -1.69 -1.83 25.39
CA LYS A 140 -2.49 -0.91 24.57
C LYS A 140 -1.89 0.48 24.45
N THR A 141 -1.19 0.92 25.50
CA THR A 141 -0.49 2.21 25.55
C THR A 141 0.73 2.25 24.65
N ASP A 142 1.46 1.15 24.56
CA ASP A 142 2.66 1.04 23.72
C ASP A 142 2.31 1.25 22.25
N LYS A 143 1.26 0.59 21.79
CA LYS A 143 0.72 0.81 20.44
C LYS A 143 0.49 2.30 20.12
N TYR A 144 -0.06 3.07 21.08
CA TYR A 144 -0.33 4.49 20.87
C TYR A 144 0.96 5.33 20.82
N ASN A 145 1.94 4.97 21.65
CA ASN A 145 3.25 5.64 21.69
C ASN A 145 4.05 5.31 20.44
N ASP A 146 4.09 4.05 20.03
CA ASP A 146 4.81 3.58 18.84
C ASP A 146 4.31 4.27 17.58
N VAL A 147 2.97 4.28 17.37
CA VAL A 147 2.36 4.95 16.21
C VAL A 147 2.67 6.46 16.21
N ARG A 148 2.59 7.13 17.37
CA ARG A 148 2.93 8.55 17.47
C ARG A 148 4.39 8.78 17.11
N THR A 149 5.30 8.04 17.71
CA THR A 149 6.75 8.16 17.46
C THR A 149 7.09 7.96 15.97
N LEU A 150 6.50 6.94 15.34
CA LEU A 150 6.72 6.66 13.92
C LEU A 150 6.17 7.78 13.02
N LEU A 151 4.96 8.27 13.29
CA LEU A 151 4.36 9.35 12.51
C LEU A 151 5.08 10.68 12.71
N ASP A 152 5.43 11.03 13.94
CA ASP A 152 6.18 12.25 14.24
C ASP A 152 7.56 12.22 13.54
N TYR A 153 8.28 11.09 13.60
CA TYR A 153 9.53 10.90 12.86
C TYR A 153 9.35 11.04 11.35
N ALA A 154 8.35 10.37 10.80
CA ALA A 154 8.15 10.34 9.35
C ALA A 154 7.71 11.71 8.81
N PHE A 155 6.76 12.40 9.45
CA PHE A 155 6.32 13.72 9.02
C PHE A 155 7.36 14.83 9.26
N ALA A 156 8.29 14.65 10.21
CA ALA A 156 9.42 15.54 10.35
C ALA A 156 10.47 15.35 9.24
N ARG A 157 10.53 14.17 8.64
CA ARG A 157 11.53 13.81 7.62
C ARG A 157 11.03 13.92 6.18
N TYR A 158 9.74 13.75 5.98
CA TYR A 158 9.11 13.71 4.66
C TYR A 158 8.04 14.80 4.59
N THR A 159 8.40 15.94 4.02
CA THR A 159 7.55 17.14 4.06
C THR A 159 6.86 17.46 2.73
N GLY A 160 7.25 16.82 1.62
CA GLY A 160 6.63 17.03 0.33
C GLY A 160 7.01 16.01 -0.73
N TYR A 161 6.26 16.02 -1.82
CA TYR A 161 6.54 15.21 -2.99
C TYR A 161 7.39 15.98 -4.00
N THR A 162 8.29 15.25 -4.66
CA THR A 162 9.13 15.77 -5.74
C THR A 162 8.74 15.11 -7.05
N ASP A 163 8.56 15.93 -8.10
CA ASP A 163 8.29 15.44 -9.45
C ASP A 163 9.61 14.96 -10.09
N LEU A 164 9.62 13.72 -10.55
CA LEU A 164 10.77 13.07 -11.18
C LEU A 164 10.38 12.69 -12.60
N PRO A 165 10.87 13.40 -13.62
CA PRO A 165 10.49 13.15 -15.00
C PRO A 165 11.07 11.86 -15.53
N SER A 166 10.32 11.17 -16.40
CA SER A 166 10.78 10.02 -17.17
C SER A 166 10.59 10.18 -18.67
N GLN A 167 9.91 11.23 -19.11
CA GLN A 167 9.63 11.47 -20.51
C GLN A 167 10.92 11.64 -21.31
N GLY A 168 10.99 10.89 -22.43
CA GLY A 168 12.15 10.96 -23.33
C GLY A 168 13.31 10.03 -22.93
N LEU A 169 13.23 9.29 -21.81
CA LEU A 169 14.18 8.23 -21.53
C LEU A 169 14.12 7.19 -22.65
N THR A 170 15.29 6.73 -23.10
CA THR A 170 15.40 5.79 -24.23
C THR A 170 16.31 4.62 -23.85
N GLY A 171 16.01 3.47 -24.45
CA GLY A 171 16.85 2.29 -24.39
C GLY A 171 16.73 1.44 -25.65
N GLU A 172 17.61 0.49 -25.84
CA GLU A 172 17.62 -0.42 -26.98
C GLU A 172 17.18 -1.82 -26.55
N VAL A 173 16.42 -2.51 -27.41
CA VAL A 173 15.92 -3.86 -27.15
C VAL A 173 15.93 -4.69 -28.43
N GLU A 174 16.25 -5.98 -28.33
CA GLU A 174 16.19 -6.89 -29.46
C GLU A 174 14.74 -7.15 -29.88
N VAL A 175 14.42 -6.94 -31.17
CA VAL A 175 13.08 -7.16 -31.71
C VAL A 175 12.98 -8.53 -32.36
N VAL A 176 12.18 -9.42 -31.78
CA VAL A 176 11.92 -10.76 -32.30
C VAL A 176 10.82 -10.70 -33.36
N GLY A 177 11.11 -11.25 -34.56
CA GLY A 177 10.19 -11.20 -35.73
C GLY A 177 10.51 -10.08 -36.71
N GLY A 178 11.46 -9.20 -36.42
CA GLY A 178 11.93 -8.11 -37.30
C GLY A 178 13.28 -8.37 -37.97
N GLY A 179 13.78 -9.62 -38.04
CA GLY A 179 15.05 -9.93 -38.67
C GLY A 179 16.31 -9.63 -37.84
N GLY A 180 16.18 -9.54 -36.49
CA GLY A 180 17.31 -9.32 -35.59
C GLY A 180 17.74 -7.84 -35.48
N THR A 181 16.85 -6.93 -35.80
CA THR A 181 17.06 -5.48 -35.65
C THR A 181 16.90 -5.04 -34.18
N LEU A 182 17.73 -4.12 -33.75
CA LEU A 182 17.53 -3.41 -32.47
C LEU A 182 16.44 -2.35 -32.67
N GLY A 183 15.44 -2.38 -31.80
CA GLY A 183 14.42 -1.33 -31.71
C GLY A 183 14.76 -0.35 -30.61
N LYS A 184 14.40 0.92 -30.80
CA LYS A 184 14.54 1.96 -29.79
C LYS A 184 13.23 2.12 -29.00
N VAL A 185 13.30 1.91 -27.69
CA VAL A 185 12.20 2.18 -26.76
C VAL A 185 12.32 3.61 -26.28
N THR A 186 11.22 4.35 -26.32
CA THR A 186 11.15 5.73 -25.78
C THR A 186 9.97 5.84 -24.82
N VAL A 187 10.22 6.29 -23.61
CA VAL A 187 9.20 6.51 -22.57
C VAL A 187 8.37 7.73 -22.90
N THR A 188 7.05 7.56 -22.86
CA THR A 188 6.06 8.63 -23.10
C THR A 188 5.45 9.19 -21.82
N ASP A 189 5.63 8.48 -20.69
CA ASP A 189 5.16 8.91 -19.39
C ASP A 189 5.86 10.18 -18.91
N PRO A 190 5.14 11.19 -18.37
CA PRO A 190 5.74 12.43 -17.88
C PRO A 190 6.64 12.25 -16.67
N GLY A 191 6.48 11.16 -15.92
CA GLY A 191 7.23 10.88 -14.72
C GLY A 191 6.35 10.55 -13.50
N VAL A 192 6.97 10.45 -12.36
CA VAL A 192 6.31 10.12 -11.08
C VAL A 192 6.55 11.20 -10.04
N ARG A 193 5.66 11.27 -9.07
CA ARG A 193 5.84 12.05 -7.85
C ARG A 193 6.25 11.12 -6.73
N LEU A 194 7.48 11.25 -6.25
CA LEU A 194 7.98 10.48 -5.12
C LEU A 194 8.12 11.35 -3.88
N LEU A 195 7.91 10.73 -2.73
CA LEU A 195 8.15 11.32 -1.43
C LEU A 195 9.63 11.13 -1.10
N LEU A 196 10.39 12.21 -1.13
CA LEU A 196 11.81 12.21 -0.80
C LEU A 196 12.02 12.71 0.63
N ALA A 197 13.05 12.21 1.31
CA ALA A 197 13.43 12.71 2.62
C ALA A 197 13.96 14.15 2.52
N ASP A 198 13.79 14.93 3.58
CA ASP A 198 14.31 16.30 3.65
C ASP A 198 15.79 16.35 3.36
N GLY A 199 16.19 17.31 2.52
CA GLY A 199 17.55 17.47 2.05
C GLY A 199 17.89 16.63 0.80
N VAL A 200 17.02 15.70 0.38
CA VAL A 200 17.16 14.97 -0.88
C VAL A 200 16.39 15.73 -1.98
N THR A 201 17.05 16.01 -3.06
CA THR A 201 16.51 16.72 -4.22
C THR A 201 16.32 15.81 -5.43
N ALA A 202 15.65 16.29 -6.48
CA ALA A 202 15.57 15.55 -7.74
C ALA A 202 16.97 15.27 -8.36
N GLY A 203 17.97 16.11 -8.09
CA GLY A 203 19.35 15.92 -8.54
C GLY A 203 20.06 14.74 -7.89
N ASP A 204 19.58 14.29 -6.73
CA ASP A 204 20.12 13.14 -6.01
C ASP A 204 19.47 11.82 -6.44
N VAL A 205 18.52 11.87 -7.41
CA VAL A 205 17.82 10.71 -7.92
C VAL A 205 18.27 10.41 -9.34
N SER A 206 18.86 9.25 -9.56
CA SER A 206 19.12 8.73 -10.90
C SER A 206 17.91 7.95 -11.41
N VAL A 207 17.65 8.05 -12.71
CA VAL A 207 16.59 7.31 -13.38
C VAL A 207 17.21 6.43 -14.48
N SER A 208 16.86 5.15 -14.48
CA SER A 208 17.26 4.20 -15.51
C SER A 208 16.04 3.43 -16.03
N LEU A 209 16.19 2.79 -17.19
CA LEU A 209 15.16 1.91 -17.72
C LEU A 209 15.53 0.45 -17.48
N GLU A 210 14.56 -0.31 -17.00
CA GLU A 210 14.58 -1.76 -17.03
C GLU A 210 13.69 -2.22 -18.19
N LEU A 211 14.31 -2.87 -19.17
CA LEU A 211 13.71 -3.32 -20.40
C LEU A 211 13.67 -4.86 -20.43
N PRO A 212 12.68 -5.47 -21.12
CA PRO A 212 12.71 -6.89 -21.38
C PRO A 212 13.94 -7.24 -22.23
N GLU A 213 14.51 -8.44 -22.06
CA GLU A 213 15.61 -8.92 -22.89
C GLU A 213 15.26 -8.90 -24.38
N ARG A 214 14.01 -9.19 -24.70
CA ARG A 214 13.48 -9.28 -26.07
C ARG A 214 12.08 -8.69 -26.14
N TYR A 215 11.81 -8.04 -27.25
CA TYR A 215 10.49 -7.52 -27.57
C TYR A 215 9.87 -8.32 -28.73
N VAL A 216 8.65 -8.80 -28.56
CA VAL A 216 7.90 -9.48 -29.62
C VAL A 216 6.98 -8.48 -30.31
N LEU A 217 7.11 -8.30 -31.63
CA LEU A 217 6.24 -7.40 -32.40
C LEU A 217 4.76 -7.73 -32.19
N GLY A 218 3.96 -6.67 -31.90
CA GLY A 218 2.53 -6.82 -31.62
C GLY A 218 2.17 -7.07 -30.16
N THR A 219 3.15 -7.16 -29.24
CA THR A 219 2.92 -7.17 -27.80
C THR A 219 3.18 -5.79 -27.21
N SER A 220 2.62 -5.49 -26.03
CA SER A 220 2.99 -4.28 -25.29
C SER A 220 4.15 -4.62 -24.35
N PRO A 221 5.32 -3.99 -24.49
CA PRO A 221 6.47 -4.29 -23.63
C PRO A 221 6.17 -3.84 -22.20
N GLU A 222 6.64 -4.61 -21.22
CA GLU A 222 6.71 -4.17 -19.85
C GLU A 222 8.01 -3.37 -19.67
N VAL A 223 7.88 -2.06 -19.57
CA VAL A 223 8.99 -1.14 -19.38
C VAL A 223 8.86 -0.50 -18.00
N TYR A 224 9.94 -0.52 -17.25
CA TYR A 224 9.99 0.10 -15.93
C TYR A 224 11.02 1.23 -15.90
N ALA A 225 10.61 2.38 -15.38
CA ALA A 225 11.54 3.43 -14.96
C ALA A 225 11.96 3.14 -13.51
N VAL A 226 13.25 2.98 -13.28
CA VAL A 226 13.83 2.70 -11.97
C VAL A 226 14.43 3.98 -11.43
N TYR A 227 13.85 4.50 -10.37
CA TYR A 227 14.31 5.70 -9.66
C TYR A 227 15.16 5.28 -8.48
N THR A 228 16.42 5.67 -8.46
CA THR A 228 17.36 5.31 -7.41
C THR A 228 17.85 6.56 -6.68
N VAL A 229 17.62 6.63 -5.38
CA VAL A 229 18.12 7.71 -4.53
C VAL A 229 19.59 7.45 -4.21
N ASN A 230 20.46 8.39 -4.59
CA ASN A 230 21.92 8.32 -4.45
C ASN A 230 22.39 9.20 -3.26
N GLY A 231 21.84 8.99 -2.10
CA GLY A 231 22.23 9.80 -0.94
C GLY A 231 21.71 9.21 0.36
N GLY A 232 22.57 8.77 1.24
CA GLY A 232 22.26 8.19 2.53
C GLY A 232 23.00 6.88 2.79
N ASP A 233 22.80 6.31 3.97
CA ASP A 233 23.48 5.06 4.39
C ASP A 233 23.03 3.83 3.59
N LYS A 234 21.92 3.93 2.83
CA LYS A 234 21.40 2.87 1.96
C LYS A 234 20.89 3.46 0.65
N GLN A 235 21.22 2.79 -0.44
CA GLN A 235 20.65 3.07 -1.74
C GLN A 235 19.22 2.49 -1.78
N GLU A 236 18.23 3.34 -2.02
CA GLU A 236 16.83 2.93 -2.14
C GLU A 236 16.39 3.10 -3.60
N SER A 237 15.72 2.09 -4.14
CA SER A 237 15.22 2.12 -5.52
C SER A 237 13.72 1.81 -5.55
N THR A 238 13.02 2.49 -6.45
CA THR A 238 11.60 2.24 -6.74
C THR A 238 11.42 2.04 -8.23
N SER A 239 10.82 0.91 -8.64
CA SER A 239 10.48 0.62 -10.04
C SER A 239 9.02 0.99 -10.30
N VAL A 240 8.78 1.74 -11.38
CA VAL A 240 7.44 2.13 -11.81
C VAL A 240 7.25 1.71 -13.26
N ARG A 241 6.18 0.96 -13.54
CA ARG A 241 5.81 0.60 -14.91
C ARG A 241 5.42 1.86 -15.67
N VAL A 242 6.03 2.10 -16.81
CA VAL A 242 5.81 3.30 -17.61
C VAL A 242 5.38 2.95 -19.04
N PRO A 243 4.44 3.69 -19.63
CA PRO A 243 4.11 3.55 -21.04
C PRO A 243 5.29 4.02 -21.91
N ALA A 244 5.60 3.23 -22.92
CA ALA A 244 6.66 3.52 -23.87
C ALA A 244 6.27 3.13 -25.29
N VAL A 245 6.91 3.74 -26.28
CA VAL A 245 6.76 3.41 -27.69
C VAL A 245 8.05 2.80 -28.22
N LEU A 246 7.89 1.81 -29.08
CA LEU A 246 8.99 1.23 -29.85
C LEU A 246 9.06 1.91 -31.21
N THR A 247 10.22 2.43 -31.55
CA THR A 247 10.54 2.97 -32.87
C THR A 247 11.81 2.28 -33.38
N GLY A 248 11.80 1.80 -34.59
CA GLY A 248 12.94 1.09 -35.15
C GLY A 248 13.12 1.38 -36.60
#